data_84b39e4cb48462a4a1ab333e693c5002
#
_entry.id   84b39e4cb48462a4a1ab333e693c5002
#
_cell.length_a   1.000
_cell.length_b   1.000
_cell.length_c   1.000
_cell.angle_alpha   90.00
_cell.angle_beta   90.00
_cell.angle_gamma   90.00
#
_symmetry.space_group_name_H-M   'P 1'
#
loop_
_entity.id
_entity.type
_entity.pdbx_description
1 polymer ?
#
loop_
_entity_poly.entity_id
_entity_poly.type
_entity_poly.pdbx_seq_one_letter_code
_entity_poly.pdbx_strand_id
1 'polypeptide(L)'
;MKIEVKKSWLSALILLALAAAAIVYLAGQFLSMREVEPIYPGPGVTEIKMLSDWYPGLEGTAGDTEVYVLEGEQEGDSMLVLGGTHPNEPSGLVAAVLLIENAQPEAGTLYVIPRTNNSAFTCTDPQEGAPMRFTIDTPNGERWFRFGSP
;
A
#
# COMPACT_ATOMS: atom_id res chain seq x y z
N MET A 1 -52.52 2.23 -30.86
CA MET A 1 -51.29 1.56 -30.42
C MET A 1 -51.21 1.70 -28.90
N LYS A 2 -51.66 0.69 -28.13
CA LYS A 2 -51.55 0.70 -26.67
C LYS A 2 -50.13 0.25 -26.36
N ILE A 3 -49.25 1.20 -26.00
CA ILE A 3 -47.94 0.90 -25.49
C ILE A 3 -48.12 0.20 -24.14
N GLU A 4 -47.67 -1.06 -24.01
CA GLU A 4 -47.73 -1.82 -22.76
C GLU A 4 -46.75 -1.22 -21.72
N VAL A 5 -47.21 -0.22 -21.02
CA VAL A 5 -46.43 0.50 -19.98
C VAL A 5 -45.93 -0.46 -18.88
N LYS A 6 -46.62 -1.57 -18.63
CA LYS A 6 -46.25 -2.54 -17.60
C LYS A 6 -44.90 -3.28 -17.86
N LYS A 7 -44.56 -3.59 -19.12
CA LYS A 7 -43.29 -4.21 -19.48
C LYS A 7 -42.10 -3.25 -19.37
N SER A 8 -42.32 -1.97 -19.61
CA SER A 8 -41.29 -0.93 -19.53
C SER A 8 -40.84 -0.68 -18.09
N TRP A 9 -41.77 -0.76 -17.13
CA TRP A 9 -41.46 -0.59 -15.71
C TRP A 9 -40.56 -1.69 -15.14
N LEU A 10 -40.82 -2.95 -15.47
CA LEU A 10 -40.00 -4.06 -15.02
C LEU A 10 -38.57 -3.98 -15.63
N SER A 11 -38.50 -3.66 -16.91
CA SER A 11 -37.20 -3.46 -17.59
C SER A 11 -36.42 -2.29 -16.96
N ALA A 12 -37.09 -1.19 -16.65
CA ALA A 12 -36.48 -0.04 -16.00
C ALA A 12 -35.96 -0.39 -14.58
N LEU A 13 -36.71 -1.14 -13.81
CA LEU A 13 -36.29 -1.61 -12.48
C LEU A 13 -35.10 -2.56 -12.56
N ILE A 14 -35.09 -3.49 -13.52
CA ILE A 14 -33.96 -4.39 -13.74
C ILE A 14 -32.71 -3.62 -14.12
N LEU A 15 -32.81 -2.66 -15.05
CA LEU A 15 -31.68 -1.84 -15.46
C LEU A 15 -31.17 -0.97 -14.30
N LEU A 16 -32.06 -0.41 -13.50
CA LEU A 16 -31.68 0.35 -12.31
C LEU A 16 -30.96 -0.52 -11.27
N ALA A 17 -31.46 -1.73 -11.04
CA ALA A 17 -30.83 -2.68 -10.12
C ALA A 17 -29.43 -3.11 -10.63
N LEU A 18 -29.29 -3.37 -11.93
CA LEU A 18 -27.99 -3.71 -12.53
C LEU A 18 -27.00 -2.53 -12.45
N ALA A 19 -27.49 -1.31 -12.73
CA ALA A 19 -26.66 -0.11 -12.60
C ALA A 19 -26.22 0.12 -11.14
N ALA A 20 -27.12 -0.04 -10.17
CA ALA A 20 -26.78 0.08 -8.77
C ALA A 20 -25.77 -1.01 -8.33
N ALA A 21 -25.95 -2.25 -8.76
CA ALA A 21 -25.01 -3.34 -8.46
C ALA A 21 -23.63 -3.06 -9.08
N ALA A 22 -23.57 -2.58 -10.31
CA ALA A 22 -22.33 -2.18 -10.95
C ALA A 22 -21.62 -1.04 -10.22
N ILE A 23 -22.37 -0.01 -9.80
CA ILE A 23 -21.81 1.12 -9.02
C ILE A 23 -21.25 0.62 -7.70
N VAL A 24 -21.97 -0.20 -6.95
CA VAL A 24 -21.50 -0.73 -5.65
C VAL A 24 -20.25 -1.59 -5.83
N TYR A 25 -20.24 -2.45 -6.85
CA TYR A 25 -19.07 -3.29 -7.16
C TYR A 25 -17.85 -2.44 -7.52
N LEU A 26 -18.00 -1.51 -8.46
CA LEU A 26 -16.90 -0.65 -8.90
C LEU A 26 -16.40 0.27 -7.79
N ALA A 27 -17.31 0.84 -6.99
CA ALA A 27 -16.93 1.65 -5.83
C ALA A 27 -16.17 0.81 -4.79
N GLY A 28 -16.58 -0.43 -4.55
CA GLY A 28 -15.87 -1.37 -3.68
C GLY A 28 -14.44 -1.66 -4.18
N GLN A 29 -14.28 -1.95 -5.48
CA GLN A 29 -12.97 -2.15 -6.10
C GLN A 29 -12.09 -0.90 -5.97
N PHE A 30 -12.65 0.27 -6.26
CA PHE A 30 -11.95 1.54 -6.15
C PHE A 30 -11.46 1.83 -4.73
N LEU A 31 -12.30 1.60 -3.72
CA LEU A 31 -11.94 1.81 -2.32
C LEU A 31 -10.90 0.79 -1.86
N SER A 32 -10.99 -0.46 -2.30
CA SER A 32 -10.00 -1.49 -1.95
C SER A 32 -8.60 -1.19 -2.50
N MET A 33 -8.49 -0.42 -3.56
CA MET A 33 -7.20 0.01 -4.12
C MET A 33 -6.40 0.91 -3.16
N ARG A 34 -7.06 1.52 -2.18
CA ARG A 34 -6.43 2.36 -1.13
C ARG A 34 -5.91 1.57 0.07
N GLU A 35 -6.20 0.28 0.12
CA GLU A 35 -5.62 -0.58 1.16
C GLU A 35 -4.11 -0.62 1.02
N VAL A 36 -3.43 -0.59 2.18
CA VAL A 36 -1.97 -0.70 2.26
C VAL A 36 -1.59 -2.18 2.19
N GLU A 37 -0.58 -2.51 1.42
CA GLU A 37 -0.02 -3.85 1.38
C GLU A 37 0.49 -4.26 2.77
N PRO A 38 0.23 -5.51 3.20
CA PRO A 38 0.72 -5.98 4.49
C PRO A 38 2.24 -6.19 4.46
N ILE A 39 2.93 -5.72 5.51
CA ILE A 39 4.32 -6.02 5.80
C ILE A 39 4.32 -6.87 7.07
N TYR A 40 5.08 -7.95 7.07
CA TYR A 40 5.17 -8.90 8.18
C TYR A 40 6.52 -8.73 8.89
N PRO A 41 6.61 -7.93 9.98
CA PRO A 41 7.86 -7.68 10.66
C PRO A 41 8.53 -8.98 11.09
N GLY A 42 9.77 -9.16 10.67
CA GLY A 42 10.60 -10.31 11.05
C GLY A 42 11.16 -10.18 12.48
N PRO A 43 11.86 -11.22 12.95
CA PRO A 43 12.36 -11.27 14.32
C PRO A 43 13.44 -10.22 14.64
N GLY A 44 14.03 -9.59 13.64
CA GLY A 44 15.01 -8.51 13.84
C GLY A 44 14.38 -7.14 14.09
N VAL A 45 13.06 -6.98 13.85
CA VAL A 45 12.36 -5.71 14.12
C VAL A 45 12.12 -5.58 15.60
N THR A 46 12.70 -4.56 16.20
CA THR A 46 12.59 -4.27 17.64
C THR A 46 11.51 -3.23 17.93
N GLU A 47 11.27 -2.30 16.99
CA GLU A 47 10.29 -1.25 17.14
C GLU A 47 9.73 -0.81 15.77
N ILE A 48 8.50 -0.31 15.76
CA ILE A 48 7.89 0.35 14.60
C ILE A 48 7.49 1.75 15.06
N LYS A 49 8.01 2.76 14.39
CA LYS A 49 7.75 4.17 14.65
C LYS A 49 7.09 4.83 13.44
N MET A 50 6.53 6.00 13.66
CA MET A 50 6.14 6.89 12.58
C MET A 50 7.25 7.92 12.32
N LEU A 51 7.39 8.37 11.08
CA LEU A 51 8.36 9.42 10.77
C LEU A 51 8.07 10.72 11.53
N SER A 52 6.79 10.95 11.88
CA SER A 52 6.34 12.04 12.75
C SER A 52 6.91 11.98 14.16
N ASP A 53 7.39 10.85 14.66
CA ASP A 53 8.04 10.76 15.97
C ASP A 53 9.35 11.58 16.02
N TRP A 54 10.00 11.75 14.86
CA TRP A 54 11.18 12.61 14.72
C TRP A 54 10.83 14.02 14.22
N TYR A 55 9.78 14.12 13.39
CA TYR A 55 9.32 15.41 12.87
C TYR A 55 7.79 15.56 13.00
N PRO A 56 7.30 16.10 14.13
CA PRO A 56 5.86 16.20 14.42
C PRO A 56 5.04 16.93 13.35
N GLY A 57 5.66 17.73 12.50
CA GLY A 57 4.99 18.40 11.38
C GLY A 57 4.44 17.46 10.31
N LEU A 58 4.80 16.19 10.34
CA LEU A 58 4.26 15.16 9.43
C LEU A 58 3.01 14.47 9.97
N GLU A 59 2.74 14.55 11.26
CA GLU A 59 1.64 13.84 11.90
C GLU A 59 0.30 14.12 11.22
N GLY A 60 -0.39 13.05 10.83
CA GLY A 60 -1.68 13.10 10.14
C GLY A 60 -1.62 13.57 8.68
N THR A 61 -0.44 13.77 8.11
CA THR A 61 -0.26 14.07 6.68
C THR A 61 -0.07 12.81 5.86
N ALA A 62 -0.26 12.91 4.54
CA ALA A 62 0.04 11.82 3.62
C ALA A 62 1.55 11.48 3.53
N GLY A 63 2.41 12.38 4.00
CA GLY A 63 3.86 12.17 4.05
C GLY A 63 4.34 11.38 5.25
N ASP A 64 3.50 11.20 6.27
CA ASP A 64 3.84 10.38 7.44
C ASP A 64 3.89 8.89 7.06
N THR A 65 4.90 8.17 7.51
CA THR A 65 5.15 6.78 7.12
C THR A 65 5.80 5.98 8.24
N GLU A 66 5.63 4.67 8.18
CA GLU A 66 6.26 3.75 9.12
C GLU A 66 7.77 3.66 8.91
N VAL A 67 8.49 3.66 10.03
CA VAL A 67 9.93 3.43 10.13
C VAL A 67 10.15 2.19 10.97
N TYR A 68 10.69 1.15 10.37
CA TYR A 68 11.00 -0.10 11.05
C TYR A 68 12.41 -0.01 11.60
N VAL A 69 12.56 -0.24 12.91
CA VAL A 69 13.83 -0.21 13.62
C VAL A 69 14.27 -1.64 13.91
N LEU A 70 15.46 -1.99 13.48
CA LEU A 70 16.09 -3.27 13.73
C LEU A 70 17.39 -3.01 14.50
N GLU A 71 17.42 -3.41 15.77
CA GLU A 71 18.59 -3.22 16.64
C GLU A 71 19.36 -4.52 16.78
N GLY A 72 20.67 -4.44 16.58
CA GLY A 72 21.59 -5.54 16.84
C GLY A 72 21.86 -5.73 18.34
N GLU A 73 22.34 -6.91 18.72
CA GLU A 73 22.69 -7.21 20.11
C GLU A 73 23.92 -6.43 20.62
N GLN A 74 24.75 -5.93 19.72
CA GLN A 74 25.97 -5.20 20.02
C GLN A 74 25.84 -3.73 19.60
N GLU A 75 26.53 -2.85 20.33
CA GLU A 75 26.66 -1.45 19.92
C GLU A 75 27.36 -1.36 18.55
N GLY A 76 26.95 -0.39 17.73
CA GLY A 76 27.51 -0.16 16.41
C GLY A 76 26.91 1.08 15.75
N ASP A 77 27.26 1.29 14.50
CA ASP A 77 26.79 2.40 13.70
C ASP A 77 25.31 2.25 13.31
N SER A 78 24.71 3.34 12.83
CA SER A 78 23.34 3.35 12.33
C SER A 78 23.33 3.45 10.79
N MET A 79 22.40 2.72 10.17
CA MET A 79 22.16 2.75 8.73
C MET A 79 20.69 3.05 8.45
N LEU A 80 20.42 3.94 7.50
CA LEU A 80 19.07 4.24 7.01
C LEU A 80 18.90 3.68 5.59
N VAL A 81 17.87 2.87 5.40
CA VAL A 81 17.44 2.34 4.09
C VAL A 81 16.11 2.98 3.68
N LEU A 82 16.11 3.60 2.52
CA LEU A 82 14.95 4.24 1.92
C LEU A 82 14.43 3.40 0.74
N GLY A 83 13.27 2.77 0.92
CA GLY A 83 12.54 2.09 -0.15
C GLY A 83 11.39 2.94 -0.68
N GLY A 84 10.86 2.62 -1.85
CA GLY A 84 9.68 3.28 -2.40
C GLY A 84 9.81 4.80 -2.56
N THR A 85 11.00 5.29 -2.89
CA THR A 85 11.23 6.71 -3.22
C THR A 85 10.48 7.10 -4.49
N HIS A 86 10.51 6.21 -5.48
CA HIS A 86 9.68 6.27 -6.67
C HIS A 86 8.69 5.10 -6.64
N PRO A 87 7.43 5.34 -6.26
CA PRO A 87 6.44 4.26 -6.05
C PRO A 87 6.10 3.43 -7.29
N ASN A 88 6.36 3.94 -8.49
CA ASN A 88 6.22 3.19 -9.75
C ASN A 88 7.42 2.27 -10.06
N GLU A 89 8.45 2.26 -9.21
CA GLU A 89 9.61 1.39 -9.30
C GLU A 89 9.56 0.35 -8.15
N PRO A 90 8.95 -0.83 -8.36
CA PRO A 90 8.63 -1.77 -7.27
C PRO A 90 9.85 -2.34 -6.56
N SER A 91 11.02 -2.35 -7.19
CA SER A 91 12.22 -2.98 -6.64
C SER A 91 12.66 -2.40 -5.31
N GLY A 92 12.59 -1.07 -5.14
CA GLY A 92 12.99 -0.39 -3.91
C GLY A 92 12.05 -0.71 -2.73
N LEU A 93 10.74 -0.70 -2.97
CA LEU A 93 9.75 -1.10 -1.98
C LEU A 93 9.95 -2.57 -1.56
N VAL A 94 10.03 -3.48 -2.53
CA VAL A 94 10.17 -4.93 -2.25
C VAL A 94 11.46 -5.23 -1.53
N ALA A 95 12.58 -4.59 -1.90
CA ALA A 95 13.86 -4.77 -1.21
C ALA A 95 13.77 -4.32 0.27
N ALA A 96 13.15 -3.17 0.54
CA ALA A 96 12.93 -2.70 1.91
C ALA A 96 12.04 -3.66 2.71
N VAL A 97 10.95 -4.15 2.11
CA VAL A 97 10.07 -5.15 2.74
C VAL A 97 10.84 -6.43 3.07
N LEU A 98 11.66 -6.93 2.16
CA LEU A 98 12.49 -8.12 2.41
C LEU A 98 13.48 -7.92 3.56
N LEU A 99 14.06 -6.72 3.70
CA LEU A 99 14.92 -6.40 4.85
C LEU A 99 14.11 -6.41 6.15
N ILE A 100 12.96 -5.75 6.19
CA ILE A 100 12.09 -5.71 7.37
C ILE A 100 11.70 -7.12 7.82
N GLU A 101 11.38 -7.99 6.88
CA GLU A 101 10.86 -9.33 7.15
C GLU A 101 11.96 -10.36 7.50
N ASN A 102 13.23 -10.13 7.10
CA ASN A 102 14.26 -11.15 7.20
C ASN A 102 15.58 -10.69 7.84
N ALA A 103 15.88 -9.40 7.87
CA ALA A 103 17.15 -8.93 8.38
C ALA A 103 17.23 -9.05 9.92
N GLN A 104 18.38 -9.41 10.41
CA GLN A 104 18.73 -9.45 11.83
C GLN A 104 20.15 -8.88 11.96
N PRO A 105 20.30 -7.59 12.26
CA PRO A 105 21.61 -6.98 12.48
C PRO A 105 22.32 -7.65 13.68
N GLU A 106 23.61 -7.90 13.56
CA GLU A 106 24.42 -8.37 14.69
C GLU A 106 24.84 -7.20 15.60
N ALA A 107 25.06 -6.03 15.02
CA ALA A 107 25.48 -4.83 15.71
C ALA A 107 24.89 -3.57 15.09
N GLY A 108 24.73 -2.52 15.91
CA GLY A 108 24.21 -1.23 15.45
C GLY A 108 22.72 -1.23 15.20
N THR A 109 22.23 -0.23 14.49
CA THR A 109 20.80 -0.04 14.23
C THR A 109 20.53 0.15 12.75
N LEU A 110 19.61 -0.63 12.20
CA LEU A 110 19.09 -0.48 10.85
C LEU A 110 17.69 0.15 10.91
N TYR A 111 17.55 1.33 10.31
CA TYR A 111 16.26 1.97 10.10
C TYR A 111 15.81 1.69 8.66
N VAL A 112 14.60 1.18 8.47
CA VAL A 112 14.06 0.87 7.15
C VAL A 112 12.72 1.59 6.95
N ILE A 113 12.66 2.43 5.93
CA ILE A 113 11.42 3.11 5.49
C ILE A 113 10.99 2.49 4.17
N PRO A 114 9.98 1.62 4.14
CA PRO A 114 9.58 0.92 2.92
C PRO A 114 8.87 1.84 1.92
N ARG A 115 8.18 2.87 2.41
CA ARG A 115 7.42 3.84 1.60
C ARG A 115 7.91 5.25 1.88
N THR A 116 9.14 5.56 1.46
CA THR A 116 9.75 6.89 1.71
C THR A 116 8.91 8.02 1.12
N ASN A 117 8.36 7.84 -0.08
CA ASN A 117 7.42 8.79 -0.67
C ASN A 117 5.98 8.31 -0.46
N ASN A 118 5.56 8.20 0.81
CA ASN A 118 4.23 7.68 1.15
C ASN A 118 3.08 8.47 0.50
N SER A 119 3.22 9.78 0.36
CA SER A 119 2.21 10.62 -0.30
C SER A 119 1.96 10.18 -1.74
N ALA A 120 2.98 9.78 -2.49
CA ALA A 120 2.82 9.31 -3.86
C ALA A 120 2.18 7.91 -3.95
N PHE A 121 2.23 7.09 -2.89
CA PHE A 121 1.45 5.87 -2.79
C PHE A 121 -0.02 6.11 -2.46
N THR A 122 -0.36 7.24 -1.87
CA THR A 122 -1.71 7.53 -1.35
C THR A 122 -2.50 8.52 -2.20
N CYS A 123 -1.82 9.38 -2.97
CA CYS A 123 -2.44 10.50 -3.67
C CYS A 123 -2.74 10.23 -5.14
N THR A 124 -2.35 9.08 -5.68
CA THR A 124 -2.49 8.80 -7.10
C THR A 124 -3.71 7.99 -7.40
N ASP A 125 -4.65 8.68 -8.04
CA ASP A 125 -5.81 8.00 -8.54
C ASP A 125 -6.59 8.88 -9.54
N PRO A 126 -6.85 8.38 -10.76
CA PRO A 126 -6.32 7.15 -11.34
C PRO A 126 -4.83 7.29 -11.69
N GLN A 127 -4.11 6.19 -11.53
CA GLN A 127 -2.71 6.17 -11.95
C GLN A 127 -2.55 6.26 -13.46
N GLU A 128 -1.52 6.94 -13.88
CA GLU A 128 -1.17 7.12 -15.29
C GLU A 128 -0.84 5.78 -15.97
N GLY A 129 -1.87 5.03 -16.33
CA GLY A 129 -1.76 3.81 -17.15
C GLY A 129 -1.09 2.59 -16.50
N ALA A 130 -0.63 2.68 -15.26
CA ALA A 130 -0.08 1.55 -14.52
C ALA A 130 -1.18 0.83 -13.74
N PRO A 131 -1.12 -0.49 -13.56
CA PRO A 131 -2.00 -1.17 -12.61
C PRO A 131 -1.73 -0.63 -11.21
N MET A 132 -2.76 -0.44 -10.40
CA MET A 132 -2.61 0.11 -9.04
C MET A 132 -1.90 -0.88 -8.09
N ARG A 133 -1.88 -2.15 -8.46
CA ARG A 133 -1.23 -3.24 -7.73
C ARG A 133 -0.50 -4.16 -8.68
N PHE A 134 0.58 -4.74 -8.20
CA PHE A 134 1.24 -5.89 -8.81
C PHE A 134 1.30 -7.04 -7.81
N THR A 135 1.41 -8.25 -8.31
CA THR A 135 1.49 -9.46 -7.48
C THR A 135 2.82 -10.17 -7.71
N ILE A 136 3.28 -10.83 -6.66
CA ILE A 136 4.47 -11.68 -6.69
C ILE A 136 4.08 -13.02 -6.11
N ASP A 137 4.35 -14.09 -6.85
CA ASP A 137 4.22 -15.45 -6.35
C ASP A 137 5.36 -15.75 -5.37
N THR A 138 4.99 -16.18 -4.17
CA THR A 138 5.95 -16.61 -3.15
C THR A 138 5.68 -18.05 -2.73
N PRO A 139 6.63 -18.74 -2.09
CA PRO A 139 6.41 -20.09 -1.55
C PRO A 139 5.21 -20.18 -0.57
N ASN A 140 4.84 -19.06 0.04
CA ASN A 140 3.73 -18.97 1.01
C ASN A 140 2.42 -18.44 0.39
N GLY A 141 2.36 -18.32 -0.95
CA GLY A 141 1.21 -17.80 -1.68
C GLY A 141 1.48 -16.48 -2.39
N GLU A 142 0.48 -15.99 -3.10
CA GLU A 142 0.54 -14.72 -3.80
C GLU A 142 0.55 -13.56 -2.80
N ARG A 143 1.44 -12.58 -3.03
CA ARG A 143 1.46 -11.30 -2.31
C ARG A 143 1.26 -10.17 -3.30
N TRP A 144 0.54 -9.14 -2.88
CA TRP A 144 0.32 -7.94 -3.67
C TRP A 144 0.99 -6.72 -3.04
N PHE A 145 1.38 -5.80 -3.88
CA PHE A 145 1.98 -4.53 -3.51
C PHE A 145 1.37 -3.42 -4.35
N ARG A 146 1.32 -2.21 -3.81
CA ARG A 146 0.85 -1.05 -4.54
C ARG A 146 1.92 -0.51 -5.47
N PHE A 147 1.48 0.01 -6.61
CA PHE A 147 2.21 1.03 -7.32
C PHE A 147 1.82 2.41 -6.79
N GLY A 148 2.68 3.41 -7.02
CA GLY A 148 2.39 4.79 -6.81
C GLY A 148 2.71 5.62 -8.06
N SER A 149 2.55 6.93 -7.96
CA SER A 149 2.99 7.88 -8.98
C SER A 149 4.46 8.24 -8.80
N PRO A 150 5.16 8.61 -9.87
CA PRO A 150 6.51 9.13 -9.77
C PRO A 150 6.59 10.43 -8.99
#